data_eaa417cc2273d27346b5f705c6e7d1f2
#
_entry.id   eaa417cc2273d27346b5f705c6e7d1f2
#
_cell.length_a   1.000
_cell.length_b   1.000
_cell.length_c   1.000
_cell.angle_alpha   90.00
_cell.angle_beta   90.00
_cell.angle_gamma   90.00
#
_symmetry.space_group_name_H-M   'P 1'
#
loop_
_entity.id
_entity.type
_entity.pdbx_description
1 polymer ?
#
loop_
_entity_poly.entity_id
_entity_poly.type
_entity_poly.pdbx_seq_one_letter_code
_entity_poly.pdbx_strand_id
1 'polypeptide(L)'
;KVTDVKKFERLNPTLSVNVFGWDNGPYPVYLSQQPNATPIDLLLITQDETLIGVNGTADAHIAPATNHYIWIKDLARMLYKNSHHQHKKHPCRRCMHVFSTATLLTNHIKDCKGICEKGQRIEMPQKDEILEFENYEKQMRKPFIIYADFEALNIPVDGCSSNPSSSSTRQISKQEPCGYGYVVVRSDGRASEPCIYRGENAVDHFLSQMVIERERINEVFKKPVPIQMTIDDQQTFITSTHCWICEQPITGTILDKWRCYQVGCGWKHRKGIPYKPCSHVQEKINNKETKVRDHCHITGKFRGAAHNGCNLKLQIKAGITKIPIVFHNLRGYDGHLLAQAIGDNEALMDSHITCIPNNKEKYLSVGVGQLQFIDSLQFMNSSLDKLSKNLQQVDLKITGSNRTVEELELLQRKGVYPYEYIDSYERFLEPQLPPIEAFYSKLSRTSISDADYAHAQNVWDVFNCQNMGDYHDLYLKTDVTLLADVFEKFRDTSMQHYKLDPAHYYSAPGMSWDALLKSTKVELELLTDIDQH
;
A
#
# COMPACT_ATOMS: atom_id res chain seq x y z
N LYS A 1 4.86 44.77 -7.15
CA LYS A 1 3.62 43.99 -6.87
C LYS A 1 3.26 43.21 -8.13
N VAL A 2 2.52 42.07 -8.00
CA VAL A 2 2.05 41.28 -9.16
C VAL A 2 1.26 42.15 -10.15
N THR A 3 0.55 43.14 -9.64
CA THR A 3 -0.16 44.13 -10.45
C THR A 3 0.75 44.92 -11.41
N ASP A 4 2.01 45.11 -11.07
CA ASP A 4 2.97 45.85 -11.89
C ASP A 4 3.48 45.02 -13.07
N VAL A 5 3.39 43.68 -12.98
CA VAL A 5 3.75 42.75 -14.06
C VAL A 5 2.89 43.01 -15.30
N LYS A 6 1.56 43.14 -15.11
CA LYS A 6 0.64 43.45 -16.24
C LYS A 6 0.96 44.78 -16.93
N LYS A 7 1.42 45.77 -16.16
CA LYS A 7 1.85 47.05 -16.73
C LYS A 7 3.16 46.89 -17.50
N PHE A 8 4.11 46.11 -16.97
CA PHE A 8 5.38 45.80 -17.62
C PHE A 8 5.17 45.08 -18.97
N GLU A 9 4.32 44.05 -18.99
CA GLU A 9 4.02 43.28 -20.21
C GLU A 9 3.36 44.14 -21.30
N ARG A 10 2.47 45.05 -20.91
CA ARG A 10 1.89 46.00 -21.88
C ARG A 10 2.93 46.91 -22.55
N LEU A 11 3.98 47.27 -21.82
CA LEU A 11 5.08 48.10 -22.34
C LEU A 11 6.12 47.25 -23.10
N ASN A 12 6.10 45.91 -22.92
CA ASN A 12 7.05 44.98 -23.51
C ASN A 12 6.33 43.79 -24.14
N PRO A 13 5.64 43.96 -25.26
CA PRO A 13 4.72 42.92 -25.82
C PRO A 13 5.45 41.65 -26.32
N THR A 14 6.77 41.67 -26.43
CA THR A 14 7.60 40.52 -26.79
C THR A 14 7.99 39.64 -25.60
N LEU A 15 7.67 40.06 -24.38
CA LEU A 15 8.01 39.35 -23.14
C LEU A 15 6.74 38.91 -22.40
N SER A 16 6.78 37.70 -21.86
CA SER A 16 5.76 37.20 -20.95
C SER A 16 6.38 36.91 -19.60
N VAL A 17 5.80 37.40 -18.51
CA VAL A 17 6.35 37.24 -17.17
C VAL A 17 5.43 36.33 -16.37
N ASN A 18 5.95 35.17 -15.91
CA ASN A 18 5.27 34.27 -15.01
C ASN A 18 5.88 34.42 -13.61
N VAL A 19 5.03 34.44 -12.59
CA VAL A 19 5.46 34.52 -11.19
C VAL A 19 5.00 33.27 -10.45
N PHE A 20 5.94 32.62 -9.79
CA PHE A 20 5.72 31.42 -8.98
C PHE A 20 5.99 31.73 -7.52
N GLY A 21 5.20 31.18 -6.61
CA GLY A 21 5.46 31.10 -5.18
C GLY A 21 6.10 29.75 -4.84
N TRP A 22 6.43 29.57 -3.56
CA TRP A 22 6.99 28.34 -3.03
C TRP A 22 6.29 27.95 -1.74
N ASP A 23 5.65 26.77 -1.74
CA ASP A 23 5.10 26.11 -0.56
C ASP A 23 5.22 24.59 -0.77
N ASN A 24 6.22 23.95 -0.16
CA ASN A 24 6.61 22.56 -0.40
C ASN A 24 6.84 22.20 -1.89
N GLY A 25 6.83 23.18 -2.75
CA GLY A 25 7.01 23.11 -4.20
C GLY A 25 6.56 24.42 -4.86
N PRO A 26 6.97 24.67 -6.11
CA PRO A 26 6.55 25.87 -6.81
C PRO A 26 5.07 25.78 -7.21
N TYR A 27 4.36 26.89 -7.06
CA TYR A 27 2.99 27.07 -7.54
C TYR A 27 2.85 28.39 -8.30
N PRO A 28 1.97 28.50 -9.31
CA PRO A 28 1.79 29.73 -10.07
C PRO A 28 1.03 30.78 -9.23
N VAL A 29 1.63 31.97 -9.09
CA VAL A 29 1.02 33.16 -8.49
C VAL A 29 0.41 34.05 -9.58
N TYR A 30 1.13 34.18 -10.70
CA TYR A 30 0.68 34.92 -11.88
C TYR A 30 1.22 34.27 -13.15
N LEU A 31 0.37 34.05 -14.12
CA LEU A 31 0.73 33.53 -15.42
C LEU A 31 0.38 34.56 -16.51
N SER A 32 1.33 34.84 -17.38
CA SER A 32 1.12 35.71 -18.53
C SER A 32 0.06 35.13 -19.47
N GLN A 33 -0.74 36.03 -20.03
CA GLN A 33 -1.71 35.70 -21.07
C GLN A 33 -1.20 35.95 -22.48
N GLN A 34 0.10 36.33 -22.64
CA GLN A 34 0.70 36.58 -23.94
C GLN A 34 1.26 35.27 -24.54
N PRO A 35 0.58 34.65 -25.51
CA PRO A 35 0.88 33.27 -25.92
C PRO A 35 2.18 33.13 -26.73
N ASN A 36 2.64 34.17 -27.40
CA ASN A 36 3.76 34.12 -28.35
C ASN A 36 5.00 34.90 -27.89
N ALA A 37 5.02 35.40 -26.64
CA ALA A 37 6.12 36.16 -26.10
C ALA A 37 7.19 35.25 -25.46
N THR A 38 8.43 35.75 -25.39
CA THR A 38 9.51 35.02 -24.69
C THR A 38 9.22 34.97 -23.19
N PRO A 39 9.14 33.77 -22.58
CA PRO A 39 8.78 33.66 -21.19
C PRO A 39 9.93 34.00 -20.24
N ILE A 40 9.64 34.81 -19.24
CA ILE A 40 10.49 35.11 -18.08
C ILE A 40 9.80 34.50 -16.86
N ASP A 41 10.44 33.53 -16.23
CA ASP A 41 9.90 32.85 -15.04
C ASP A 41 10.58 33.43 -13.79
N LEU A 42 9.80 33.91 -12.82
CA LEU A 42 10.26 34.51 -11.57
C LEU A 42 9.75 33.74 -10.37
N LEU A 43 10.59 33.50 -9.37
CA LEU A 43 10.19 33.00 -8.05
C LEU A 43 10.00 34.19 -7.11
N LEU A 44 8.84 34.29 -6.51
CA LEU A 44 8.53 35.25 -5.46
C LEU A 44 8.89 34.64 -4.10
N ILE A 45 9.79 35.29 -3.39
CA ILE A 45 10.10 34.97 -1.99
C ILE A 45 9.54 36.10 -1.13
N THR A 46 8.71 35.75 -0.18
CA THR A 46 8.16 36.67 0.81
C THR A 46 8.89 36.44 2.12
N GLN A 47 9.48 37.47 2.67
CA GLN A 47 10.00 37.47 4.03
C GLN A 47 8.88 37.96 4.93
N ASP A 48 8.44 37.12 5.86
CA ASP A 48 7.40 37.45 6.83
C ASP A 48 7.83 38.61 7.72
N GLU A 49 6.86 39.32 8.31
CA GLU A 49 7.08 40.38 9.28
C GLU A 49 7.97 39.88 10.43
N THR A 50 9.16 40.43 10.55
CA THR A 50 10.09 40.09 11.65
C THR A 50 10.01 41.15 12.72
N LEU A 51 9.79 40.74 13.98
CA LEU A 51 9.97 41.57 15.16
C LEU A 51 11.45 41.89 15.33
N ILE A 52 11.83 43.13 15.00
CA ILE A 52 13.19 43.60 15.28
C ILE A 52 13.16 44.18 16.71
N GLY A 53 13.62 43.38 17.67
CA GLY A 53 13.88 43.86 19.03
C GLY A 53 15.17 44.68 19.07
N VAL A 54 15.09 45.94 19.35
CA VAL A 54 16.25 46.74 19.75
C VAL A 54 16.43 46.54 21.28
N ASN A 55 17.64 46.13 21.67
CA ASN A 55 18.00 45.90 23.05
C ASN A 55 17.46 46.95 24.03
N GLY A 56 16.50 46.57 24.85
CA GLY A 56 16.20 47.26 26.10
C GLY A 56 15.21 48.43 26.10
N THR A 57 14.49 48.72 25.00
CA THR A 57 13.41 49.73 24.98
C THR A 57 12.10 49.15 24.46
N ALA A 58 10.96 49.64 24.98
CA ALA A 58 9.61 49.13 24.76
C ALA A 58 9.03 49.35 23.34
N ASP A 59 9.80 49.76 22.36
CA ASP A 59 9.36 50.02 21.00
C ASP A 59 9.82 48.87 20.05
N ALA A 60 9.04 47.82 19.99
CA ALA A 60 9.18 46.78 18.96
C ALA A 60 8.57 47.31 17.66
N HIS A 61 9.44 47.62 16.65
CA HIS A 61 8.96 47.94 15.31
C HIS A 61 8.79 46.64 14.51
N ILE A 62 7.60 46.45 13.93
CA ILE A 62 7.33 45.39 12.95
C ILE A 62 7.90 45.89 11.60
N ALA A 63 8.93 45.24 11.10
CA ALA A 63 9.40 45.51 9.74
C ALA A 63 8.35 44.99 8.73
N PRO A 64 7.94 45.78 7.74
CA PRO A 64 6.96 45.37 6.75
C PRO A 64 7.49 44.18 5.93
N ALA A 65 6.60 43.26 5.60
CA ALA A 65 6.92 42.12 4.74
C ALA A 65 7.56 42.56 3.43
N THR A 66 8.73 42.04 3.13
CA THR A 66 9.46 42.39 1.91
C THR A 66 9.36 41.25 0.90
N ASN A 67 9.04 41.59 -0.34
CA ASN A 67 8.95 40.68 -1.46
C ASN A 67 10.18 40.78 -2.33
N HIS A 68 10.79 39.67 -2.66
CA HIS A 68 11.93 39.57 -3.55
C HIS A 68 11.64 38.64 -4.72
N TYR A 69 12.04 39.03 -5.94
CA TYR A 69 11.88 38.22 -7.15
C TYR A 69 13.22 37.63 -7.58
N ILE A 70 13.27 36.32 -7.77
CA ILE A 70 14.45 35.61 -8.27
C ILE A 70 14.14 35.09 -9.66
N TRP A 71 15.06 35.34 -10.62
CA TRP A 71 14.92 34.81 -11.96
C TRP A 71 15.18 33.30 -12.01
N ILE A 72 14.20 32.54 -12.51
CA ILE A 72 14.30 31.10 -12.74
C ILE A 72 14.89 30.88 -14.13
N LYS A 73 16.14 30.48 -14.21
CA LYS A 73 16.83 30.22 -15.49
C LYS A 73 16.29 28.96 -16.18
N ASP A 74 15.86 27.95 -15.41
CA ASP A 74 15.38 26.68 -15.92
C ASP A 74 14.31 26.11 -14.96
N LEU A 75 13.04 26.27 -15.33
CA LEU A 75 11.91 25.80 -14.55
C LEU A 75 11.90 24.26 -14.45
N ALA A 76 12.39 23.55 -15.47
CA ALA A 76 12.44 22.10 -15.43
C ALA A 76 13.40 21.59 -14.36
N ARG A 77 14.55 22.22 -14.18
CA ARG A 77 15.51 21.87 -13.12
C ARG A 77 14.99 22.17 -11.73
N MET A 78 14.20 23.23 -11.59
CA MET A 78 13.60 23.60 -10.32
C MET A 78 12.55 22.56 -9.87
N LEU A 79 11.79 22.00 -10.83
CA LEU A 79 10.74 21.01 -10.57
C LEU A 79 11.28 19.59 -10.39
N TYR A 80 12.47 19.29 -10.90
CA TYR A 80 12.98 17.92 -10.99
C TYR A 80 14.29 17.77 -10.20
N LYS A 81 14.21 17.63 -8.90
CA LYS A 81 15.37 17.63 -7.98
C LYS A 81 16.31 16.41 -8.09
N ASN A 82 15.86 15.26 -8.59
CA ASN A 82 16.57 13.98 -8.43
C ASN A 82 16.67 13.12 -9.69
N SER A 83 16.87 13.67 -10.89
CA SER A 83 17.05 12.79 -12.05
C SER A 83 18.49 12.79 -12.55
N HIS A 84 19.11 11.62 -12.59
CA HIS A 84 20.33 11.33 -13.37
C HIS A 84 20.08 11.32 -14.90
N HIS A 85 18.88 11.72 -15.35
CA HIS A 85 18.50 11.71 -16.76
C HIS A 85 18.98 12.95 -17.48
N GLN A 86 19.75 12.76 -18.55
CA GLN A 86 20.34 13.82 -19.38
C GLN A 86 19.34 14.43 -20.39
N HIS A 87 18.09 13.97 -20.44
CA HIS A 87 17.13 14.43 -21.44
C HIS A 87 16.41 15.71 -21.01
N LYS A 88 16.29 16.66 -21.96
CA LYS A 88 15.54 17.90 -21.77
C LYS A 88 14.09 17.60 -21.37
N LYS A 89 13.61 18.25 -20.31
CA LYS A 89 12.25 18.14 -19.79
C LYS A 89 11.46 19.41 -20.14
N HIS A 90 10.14 19.25 -20.27
CA HIS A 90 9.24 20.29 -20.73
C HIS A 90 8.13 20.52 -19.70
N PRO A 91 8.28 21.50 -18.77
CA PRO A 91 7.29 21.76 -17.73
C PRO A 91 6.10 22.57 -18.25
N CYS A 92 4.90 22.21 -17.80
CA CYS A 92 3.73 23.05 -17.95
C CYS A 92 3.72 24.14 -16.87
N ARG A 93 3.75 25.41 -17.25
CA ARG A 93 3.70 26.53 -16.31
C ARG A 93 2.38 26.69 -15.59
N ARG A 94 1.30 26.07 -16.10
CA ARG A 94 -0.04 26.16 -15.51
C ARG A 94 -0.24 25.16 -14.36
N CYS A 95 0.15 23.90 -14.56
CA CYS A 95 -0.08 22.83 -13.59
C CYS A 95 1.19 22.23 -13.00
N MET A 96 2.37 22.76 -13.34
CA MET A 96 3.69 22.29 -12.89
C MET A 96 4.05 20.86 -13.31
N HIS A 97 3.21 20.18 -14.10
CA HIS A 97 3.53 18.84 -14.60
C HIS A 97 4.67 18.88 -15.63
N VAL A 98 5.55 17.86 -15.59
CA VAL A 98 6.77 17.81 -16.41
C VAL A 98 6.67 16.70 -17.45
N PHE A 99 6.80 17.07 -18.74
CA PHE A 99 6.71 16.15 -19.87
C PHE A 99 8.08 15.77 -20.42
N SER A 100 8.18 14.59 -21.00
CA SER A 100 9.41 14.08 -21.62
C SER A 100 9.68 14.69 -23.00
N THR A 101 8.67 15.18 -23.70
CA THR A 101 8.79 15.82 -25.04
C THR A 101 7.99 17.11 -25.14
N ALA A 102 8.42 17.99 -26.04
CA ALA A 102 7.69 19.23 -26.33
C ALA A 102 6.30 18.96 -26.93
N THR A 103 6.15 17.90 -27.72
CA THR A 103 4.87 17.51 -28.34
C THR A 103 3.84 17.14 -27.28
N LEU A 104 4.23 16.37 -26.27
CA LEU A 104 3.36 16.01 -25.14
C LEU A 104 2.92 17.25 -24.35
N LEU A 105 3.84 18.18 -24.11
CA LEU A 105 3.50 19.47 -23.49
C LEU A 105 2.51 20.28 -24.35
N THR A 106 2.74 20.37 -25.67
CA THR A 106 1.87 21.12 -26.57
C THR A 106 0.45 20.53 -26.60
N ASN A 107 0.32 19.20 -26.60
CA ASN A 107 -0.98 18.54 -26.52
C ASN A 107 -1.65 18.79 -25.17
N HIS A 108 -0.92 18.64 -24.07
CA HIS A 108 -1.43 18.91 -22.73
C HIS A 108 -1.91 20.36 -22.54
N ILE A 109 -1.20 21.37 -23.07
CA ILE A 109 -1.57 22.78 -22.88
C ILE A 109 -2.98 23.11 -23.44
N LYS A 110 -3.45 22.38 -24.44
CA LYS A 110 -4.79 22.57 -25.02
C LYS A 110 -5.89 22.40 -23.98
N ASP A 111 -5.72 21.43 -23.06
CA ASP A 111 -6.74 21.03 -22.11
C ASP A 111 -6.39 21.42 -20.66
N CYS A 112 -5.18 21.95 -20.44
CA CYS A 112 -4.71 22.29 -19.10
C CYS A 112 -5.35 23.55 -18.54
N LYS A 113 -6.10 23.42 -17.44
CA LYS A 113 -6.70 24.54 -16.70
C LYS A 113 -5.85 25.05 -15.53
N GLY A 114 -4.74 24.37 -15.22
CA GLY A 114 -3.83 24.78 -14.15
C GLY A 114 -4.15 24.17 -12.78
N ILE A 115 -3.37 24.59 -11.76
CA ILE A 115 -3.53 24.11 -10.37
C ILE A 115 -4.70 24.82 -9.66
N CYS A 116 -4.93 26.10 -9.99
CA CYS A 116 -5.88 26.96 -9.27
C CYS A 116 -7.33 26.85 -9.75
N GLU A 117 -7.56 26.29 -10.93
CA GLU A 117 -8.90 26.05 -11.44
C GLU A 117 -9.26 24.58 -11.24
N LYS A 118 -10.49 24.30 -10.77
CA LYS A 118 -11.04 22.96 -10.53
C LYS A 118 -11.18 22.14 -11.82
N GLY A 119 -10.10 21.99 -12.57
CA GLY A 119 -10.08 21.24 -13.82
C GLY A 119 -9.05 20.11 -13.76
N GLN A 120 -9.49 18.88 -13.55
CA GLN A 120 -8.71 17.71 -13.88
C GLN A 120 -8.57 17.59 -15.40
N ARG A 121 -7.39 17.18 -15.87
CA ARG A 121 -7.26 16.73 -17.26
C ARG A 121 -8.07 15.45 -17.40
N ILE A 122 -9.06 15.47 -18.26
CA ILE A 122 -9.83 14.29 -18.62
C ILE A 122 -9.19 13.71 -19.89
N GLU A 123 -8.72 12.49 -19.81
CA GLU A 123 -8.33 11.69 -20.97
C GLU A 123 -9.46 10.69 -21.23
N MET A 124 -10.19 10.96 -22.32
CA MET A 124 -11.26 10.05 -22.74
C MET A 124 -10.66 8.80 -23.39
N PRO A 125 -11.31 7.64 -23.21
CA PRO A 125 -10.94 6.42 -23.93
C PRO A 125 -10.94 6.63 -25.44
N GLN A 126 -10.11 5.86 -26.14
CA GLN A 126 -10.13 5.86 -27.60
C GLN A 126 -11.42 5.19 -28.10
N LYS A 127 -11.85 5.56 -29.31
CA LYS A 127 -12.95 4.86 -29.96
C LYS A 127 -12.60 3.38 -30.10
N ASP A 128 -13.56 2.51 -29.81
CA ASP A 128 -13.41 1.06 -29.83
C ASP A 128 -12.43 0.48 -28.75
N GLU A 129 -12.06 1.29 -27.77
CA GLU A 129 -11.34 0.80 -26.58
C GLU A 129 -12.32 0.04 -25.67
N ILE A 130 -11.94 -1.19 -25.32
CA ILE A 130 -12.76 -2.07 -24.48
C ILE A 130 -12.09 -2.31 -23.13
N LEU A 131 -12.89 -2.53 -22.11
CA LEU A 131 -12.47 -2.98 -20.81
C LEU A 131 -12.75 -4.48 -20.68
N GLU A 132 -11.69 -5.25 -20.47
CA GLU A 132 -11.74 -6.68 -20.21
C GLU A 132 -10.87 -7.06 -19.00
N PHE A 133 -10.88 -8.32 -18.61
CA PHE A 133 -10.00 -8.77 -17.53
C PHE A 133 -8.54 -8.86 -18.00
N GLU A 134 -7.68 -8.03 -17.44
CA GLU A 134 -6.24 -8.00 -17.74
C GLU A 134 -5.34 -8.29 -16.53
N ASN A 135 -5.88 -8.31 -15.32
CA ASN A 135 -5.16 -8.39 -14.05
C ASN A 135 -4.72 -9.83 -13.71
N TYR A 136 -4.07 -10.52 -14.66
CA TYR A 136 -3.69 -11.92 -14.52
C TYR A 136 -2.73 -12.19 -13.35
N GLU A 137 -1.91 -11.23 -12.94
CA GLU A 137 -1.03 -11.35 -11.76
C GLU A 137 -1.81 -11.54 -10.45
N LYS A 138 -3.06 -11.08 -10.38
CA LYS A 138 -3.93 -11.21 -9.20
C LYS A 138 -4.49 -12.63 -9.04
N GLN A 139 -4.29 -13.51 -10.02
CA GLN A 139 -4.56 -14.94 -9.92
C GLN A 139 -3.52 -15.67 -9.08
N MET A 140 -2.41 -15.00 -8.77
CA MET A 140 -1.33 -15.57 -7.97
C MET A 140 -1.51 -15.22 -6.50
N ARG A 141 -1.42 -16.22 -5.61
CA ARG A 141 -1.33 -15.92 -4.17
C ARG A 141 -0.12 -15.04 -3.89
N LYS A 142 -0.33 -13.97 -3.12
CA LYS A 142 0.79 -13.18 -2.58
C LYS A 142 1.75 -14.12 -1.84
N PRO A 143 3.06 -14.06 -2.15
CA PRO A 143 4.02 -15.01 -1.58
C PRO A 143 4.18 -14.90 -0.08
N PHE A 144 4.00 -13.69 0.46
CA PHE A 144 4.03 -13.37 1.88
C PHE A 144 2.94 -12.35 2.21
N ILE A 145 2.31 -12.53 3.37
CA ILE A 145 1.41 -11.56 3.99
C ILE A 145 1.80 -11.44 5.45
N ILE A 146 1.74 -10.23 5.98
CA ILE A 146 1.91 -9.96 7.40
C ILE A 146 0.54 -9.59 7.95
N TYR A 147 0.11 -10.23 9.03
CA TYR A 147 -1.08 -9.88 9.79
C TYR A 147 -0.63 -9.18 11.05
N ALA A 148 -1.23 -8.06 11.41
CA ALA A 148 -0.79 -7.25 12.53
C ALA A 148 -1.96 -6.54 13.22
N ASP A 149 -1.75 -6.20 14.49
CA ASP A 149 -2.67 -5.43 15.31
C ASP A 149 -1.91 -4.62 16.35
N PHE A 150 -2.49 -3.48 16.81
CA PHE A 150 -1.97 -2.66 17.89
C PHE A 150 -2.90 -2.67 19.08
N GLU A 151 -2.30 -2.54 20.27
CA GLU A 151 -3.00 -2.22 21.50
C GLU A 151 -2.49 -0.91 22.11
N ALA A 152 -3.36 -0.20 22.83
CA ALA A 152 -3.05 1.10 23.39
C ALA A 152 -3.48 1.22 24.85
N LEU A 153 -2.72 1.98 25.62
CA LEU A 153 -3.14 2.52 26.91
C LEU A 153 -4.26 3.54 26.71
N ASN A 154 -5.26 3.50 27.57
CA ASN A 154 -6.36 4.47 27.57
C ASN A 154 -6.14 5.51 28.67
N ILE A 155 -5.20 6.43 28.45
CA ILE A 155 -4.76 7.41 29.44
C ILE A 155 -5.83 8.46 29.68
N PRO A 156 -6.37 8.61 30.89
CA PRO A 156 -7.33 9.66 31.21
C PRO A 156 -6.75 11.06 30.99
N VAL A 157 -7.54 11.96 30.46
CA VAL A 157 -7.16 13.36 30.27
C VAL A 157 -8.06 14.25 31.12
N ASP A 158 -7.45 15.01 32.05
CA ASP A 158 -8.12 16.04 32.80
C ASP A 158 -8.35 17.26 31.90
N GLY A 159 -9.53 17.33 31.29
CA GLY A 159 -9.94 18.45 30.46
C GLY A 159 -10.67 19.52 31.26
N CYS A 160 -10.53 20.79 30.86
CA CYS A 160 -11.34 21.91 31.41
C CYS A 160 -12.84 21.59 31.27
N SER A 161 -13.64 21.99 32.27
CA SER A 161 -15.10 21.87 32.22
C SER A 161 -15.66 22.62 31.02
N SER A 162 -16.53 21.94 30.26
CA SER A 162 -17.20 22.55 29.09
C SER A 162 -18.09 23.72 29.53
N ASN A 163 -18.15 24.78 28.71
CA ASN A 163 -19.12 25.85 28.91
C ASN A 163 -20.54 25.29 28.67
N PRO A 164 -21.45 25.30 29.69
CA PRO A 164 -22.79 24.74 29.55
C PRO A 164 -23.67 25.43 28.49
N SER A 165 -23.28 26.65 28.08
CA SER A 165 -24.04 27.46 27.12
C SER A 165 -23.61 27.25 25.65
N SER A 166 -22.61 26.39 25.35
CA SER A 166 -22.17 26.13 23.98
C SER A 166 -21.97 24.64 23.75
N SER A 167 -22.24 24.19 22.51
CA SER A 167 -21.89 22.84 22.10
C SER A 167 -20.37 22.69 22.13
N SER A 168 -19.86 21.71 22.88
CA SER A 168 -18.43 21.45 22.99
C SER A 168 -18.14 19.95 22.98
N THR A 169 -17.03 19.57 22.36
CA THR A 169 -16.46 18.21 22.46
C THR A 169 -15.44 18.22 23.59
N ARG A 170 -15.55 17.27 24.52
CA ARG A 170 -14.57 17.07 25.59
C ARG A 170 -13.76 15.82 25.31
N GLN A 171 -12.45 15.93 25.26
CA GLN A 171 -11.54 14.78 25.30
C GLN A 171 -11.53 14.21 26.71
N ILE A 172 -11.84 12.93 26.86
CA ILE A 172 -11.90 12.23 28.16
C ILE A 172 -10.71 11.30 28.37
N SER A 173 -10.09 10.84 27.27
CA SER A 173 -8.87 10.02 27.29
C SER A 173 -8.06 10.22 26.02
N LYS A 174 -6.78 9.87 26.10
CA LYS A 174 -5.84 9.73 25.00
C LYS A 174 -5.47 8.26 24.86
N GLN A 175 -5.58 7.73 23.67
CA GLN A 175 -5.05 6.40 23.37
C GLN A 175 -3.57 6.51 22.96
N GLU A 176 -2.70 5.78 23.67
CA GLU A 176 -1.28 5.76 23.41
C GLU A 176 -0.84 4.32 23.11
N PRO A 177 -0.34 4.03 21.90
CA PRO A 177 0.08 2.68 21.51
C PRO A 177 1.12 2.12 22.46
N CYS A 178 0.82 0.98 23.10
CA CYS A 178 1.68 0.33 24.09
C CYS A 178 2.16 -1.05 23.68
N GLY A 179 1.67 -1.56 22.56
CA GLY A 179 2.07 -2.87 22.08
C GLY A 179 1.57 -3.13 20.66
N TYR A 180 2.18 -4.11 20.02
CA TYR A 180 1.72 -4.66 18.76
C TYR A 180 2.04 -6.15 18.67
N GLY A 181 1.25 -6.85 17.85
CA GLY A 181 1.54 -8.20 17.43
C GLY A 181 1.60 -8.31 15.91
N TYR A 182 2.39 -9.26 15.40
CA TYR A 182 2.28 -9.65 14.00
C TYR A 182 2.68 -11.11 13.77
N VAL A 183 2.19 -11.66 12.65
CA VAL A 183 2.58 -12.98 12.14
C VAL A 183 2.80 -12.91 10.63
N VAL A 184 3.83 -13.58 10.13
CA VAL A 184 4.13 -13.63 8.69
C VAL A 184 3.66 -14.97 8.14
N VAL A 185 2.77 -14.94 7.16
CA VAL A 185 2.22 -16.13 6.51
C VAL A 185 2.71 -16.22 5.07
N ARG A 186 3.20 -17.40 4.68
CA ARG A 186 3.68 -17.70 3.33
C ARG A 186 2.56 -18.33 2.48
N SER A 187 2.67 -18.18 1.18
CA SER A 187 1.71 -18.77 0.22
C SER A 187 1.63 -20.31 0.26
N ASP A 188 2.58 -20.99 0.88
CA ASP A 188 2.58 -22.43 1.10
C ASP A 188 1.92 -22.86 2.41
N GLY A 189 1.32 -21.92 3.14
CA GLY A 189 0.60 -22.14 4.40
C GLY A 189 1.49 -22.14 5.65
N ARG A 190 2.81 -22.01 5.51
CA ARG A 190 3.70 -21.87 6.68
C ARG A 190 3.57 -20.48 7.28
N ALA A 191 3.44 -20.42 8.60
CA ALA A 191 3.46 -19.18 9.37
C ALA A 191 4.73 -19.07 10.22
N SER A 192 5.17 -17.84 10.48
CA SER A 192 6.17 -17.60 11.51
C SER A 192 5.59 -17.79 12.91
N GLU A 193 6.43 -17.91 13.93
CA GLU A 193 5.96 -17.65 15.29
C GLU A 193 5.45 -16.19 15.37
N PRO A 194 4.32 -15.96 16.06
CA PRO A 194 3.83 -14.60 16.29
C PRO A 194 4.85 -13.79 17.10
N CYS A 195 5.14 -12.59 16.62
CA CYS A 195 5.99 -11.64 17.32
C CYS A 195 5.10 -10.67 18.10
N ILE A 196 5.33 -10.54 19.39
CA ILE A 196 4.62 -9.62 20.28
C ILE A 196 5.62 -8.64 20.88
N TYR A 197 5.28 -7.38 20.88
CA TYR A 197 6.01 -6.31 21.52
C TYR A 197 5.09 -5.55 22.46
N ARG A 198 5.58 -5.25 23.66
CA ARG A 198 4.91 -4.40 24.65
C ARG A 198 5.92 -3.41 25.19
N GLY A 199 5.67 -2.13 25.03
CA GLY A 199 6.58 -1.07 25.44
C GLY A 199 6.26 0.27 24.79
N GLU A 200 7.03 1.28 25.17
CA GLU A 200 6.95 2.62 24.60
C GLU A 200 7.32 2.63 23.12
N ASN A 201 6.87 3.67 22.41
CA ASN A 201 7.15 3.87 20.97
C ASN A 201 6.77 2.67 20.09
N ALA A 202 5.68 1.97 20.44
CA ALA A 202 5.26 0.74 19.77
C ALA A 202 5.11 0.89 18.26
N VAL A 203 4.63 2.04 17.75
CA VAL A 203 4.42 2.26 16.31
C VAL A 203 5.76 2.40 15.57
N ASP A 204 6.70 3.18 16.08
CA ASP A 204 8.03 3.33 15.46
C ASP A 204 8.82 2.03 15.48
N HIS A 205 8.73 1.29 16.60
CA HIS A 205 9.33 -0.02 16.72
C HIS A 205 8.71 -1.00 15.72
N PHE A 206 7.39 -1.00 15.56
CA PHE A 206 6.70 -1.81 14.55
C PHE A 206 7.16 -1.50 13.14
N LEU A 207 7.20 -0.22 12.74
CA LEU A 207 7.65 0.19 11.41
C LEU A 207 9.09 -0.27 11.14
N SER A 208 9.96 -0.16 12.13
CA SER A 208 11.35 -0.65 12.04
C SER A 208 11.40 -2.17 11.88
N GLN A 209 10.55 -2.92 12.59
CA GLN A 209 10.43 -4.37 12.42
C GLN A 209 9.89 -4.74 11.03
N MET A 210 8.94 -3.97 10.49
CA MET A 210 8.43 -4.20 9.11
C MET A 210 9.51 -3.99 8.04
N VAL A 211 10.45 -3.09 8.28
CA VAL A 211 11.64 -2.94 7.42
C VAL A 211 12.53 -4.20 7.50
N ILE A 212 12.75 -4.74 8.68
CA ILE A 212 13.52 -5.97 8.87
C ILE A 212 12.83 -7.16 8.17
N GLU A 213 11.52 -7.32 8.37
CA GLU A 213 10.76 -8.38 7.70
C GLU A 213 10.77 -8.22 6.17
N ARG A 214 10.66 -7.00 5.67
CA ARG A 214 10.80 -6.70 4.23
C ARG A 214 12.14 -7.21 3.70
N GLU A 215 13.24 -6.97 4.40
CA GLU A 215 14.56 -7.43 3.97
C GLU A 215 14.67 -8.98 4.03
N ARG A 216 14.15 -9.62 5.09
CA ARG A 216 14.09 -11.09 5.19
C ARG A 216 13.31 -11.70 4.01
N ILE A 217 12.15 -11.13 3.68
CA ILE A 217 11.33 -11.55 2.54
C ILE A 217 12.08 -11.33 1.22
N ASN A 218 12.77 -10.19 1.06
CA ASN A 218 13.57 -9.92 -0.12
C ASN A 218 14.72 -10.91 -0.31
N GLU A 219 15.36 -11.38 0.77
CA GLU A 219 16.37 -12.44 0.66
C GLU A 219 15.79 -13.75 0.10
N VAL A 220 14.54 -14.07 0.42
CA VAL A 220 13.83 -15.21 -0.20
C VAL A 220 13.56 -14.94 -1.68
N PHE A 221 13.13 -13.74 -2.04
CA PHE A 221 12.86 -13.37 -3.43
C PHE A 221 14.12 -13.36 -4.31
N LYS A 222 15.29 -13.07 -3.75
CA LYS A 222 16.59 -13.13 -4.46
C LYS A 222 17.05 -14.56 -4.75
N LYS A 223 16.49 -15.55 -4.06
CA LYS A 223 16.89 -16.97 -4.15
C LYS A 223 15.73 -17.85 -4.63
N PRO A 224 15.27 -17.69 -5.90
CA PRO A 224 14.16 -18.48 -6.41
C PRO A 224 14.48 -19.98 -6.37
N VAL A 225 13.52 -20.77 -5.89
CA VAL A 225 13.61 -22.22 -5.87
C VAL A 225 13.48 -22.73 -7.31
N PRO A 226 14.42 -23.57 -7.80
CA PRO A 226 14.30 -24.15 -9.12
C PRO A 226 13.03 -24.97 -9.28
N ILE A 227 12.52 -25.05 -10.52
CA ILE A 227 11.32 -25.83 -10.81
C ILE A 227 11.51 -27.30 -10.44
N GLN A 228 10.53 -27.85 -9.75
CA GLN A 228 10.39 -29.26 -9.44
C GLN A 228 9.16 -29.79 -10.18
N MET A 229 9.36 -30.83 -11.01
CA MET A 229 8.28 -31.41 -11.80
C MET A 229 8.20 -32.92 -11.57
N THR A 230 7.00 -33.39 -11.26
CA THR A 230 6.67 -34.82 -11.29
C THR A 230 6.53 -35.32 -12.71
N ILE A 231 6.38 -36.63 -12.89
CA ILE A 231 6.10 -37.21 -14.20
C ILE A 231 4.76 -36.69 -14.74
N ASP A 232 3.75 -36.55 -13.86
CA ASP A 232 2.43 -36.06 -14.23
C ASP A 232 2.49 -34.56 -14.64
N ASP A 233 3.32 -33.74 -13.96
CA ASP A 233 3.55 -32.36 -14.35
C ASP A 233 4.17 -32.24 -15.72
N GLN A 234 5.12 -33.15 -16.04
CA GLN A 234 5.74 -33.19 -17.37
C GLN A 234 4.73 -33.58 -18.45
N GLN A 235 3.89 -34.57 -18.17
CA GLN A 235 2.83 -34.96 -19.09
C GLN A 235 1.80 -33.83 -19.27
N THR A 236 1.38 -33.21 -18.19
CA THR A 236 0.49 -32.04 -18.22
C THR A 236 1.08 -30.90 -19.05
N PHE A 237 2.37 -30.61 -18.88
CA PHE A 237 3.03 -29.59 -19.70
C PHE A 237 3.03 -29.96 -21.18
N ILE A 238 3.33 -31.22 -21.55
CA ILE A 238 3.38 -31.65 -22.93
C ILE A 238 2.02 -31.56 -23.60
N THR A 239 0.97 -32.06 -22.93
CA THR A 239 -0.39 -32.15 -23.48
C THR A 239 -1.18 -30.83 -23.44
N SER A 240 -0.79 -29.87 -22.61
CA SER A 240 -1.47 -28.59 -22.52
C SER A 240 -1.44 -27.80 -23.81
N THR A 241 -2.59 -27.43 -24.33
CA THR A 241 -2.79 -26.62 -25.53
C THR A 241 -3.14 -25.15 -25.23
N HIS A 242 -3.50 -24.85 -23.99
CA HIS A 242 -3.89 -23.53 -23.55
C HIS A 242 -2.99 -23.03 -22.43
N CYS A 243 -2.80 -21.72 -22.36
CA CYS A 243 -2.10 -21.04 -21.28
C CYS A 243 -2.95 -21.10 -20.01
N TRP A 244 -2.40 -21.60 -18.91
CA TRP A 244 -3.13 -21.68 -17.65
C TRP A 244 -3.45 -20.30 -17.04
N ILE A 245 -2.76 -19.22 -17.50
CA ILE A 245 -2.90 -17.84 -16.99
C ILE A 245 -4.04 -17.12 -17.70
N CYS A 246 -3.96 -17.00 -19.04
CA CYS A 246 -4.94 -16.24 -19.84
C CYS A 246 -5.98 -17.14 -20.54
N GLU A 247 -5.88 -18.45 -20.39
CA GLU A 247 -6.74 -19.48 -21.00
C GLU A 247 -6.79 -19.45 -22.53
N GLN A 248 -5.96 -18.64 -23.20
CA GLN A 248 -5.87 -18.58 -24.65
C GLN A 248 -5.02 -19.73 -25.21
N PRO A 249 -5.26 -20.17 -26.45
CA PRO A 249 -4.48 -21.21 -27.10
C PRO A 249 -3.00 -20.86 -27.20
N ILE A 250 -2.13 -21.80 -26.88
CA ILE A 250 -0.67 -21.66 -27.08
C ILE A 250 -0.34 -22.05 -28.50
N THR A 251 -0.19 -21.07 -29.38
CA THR A 251 0.12 -21.24 -30.80
C THR A 251 1.63 -21.28 -31.08
N GLY A 252 2.42 -20.73 -30.16
CA GLY A 252 3.88 -20.69 -30.26
C GLY A 252 4.50 -22.07 -30.07
N THR A 253 5.38 -22.49 -31.00
CA THR A 253 6.16 -23.71 -30.84
C THR A 253 7.06 -23.64 -29.62
N ILE A 254 7.31 -24.79 -28.98
CA ILE A 254 8.40 -24.92 -28.02
C ILE A 254 9.69 -24.68 -28.81
N LEU A 255 10.20 -23.46 -28.77
CA LEU A 255 11.50 -23.20 -29.38
C LEU A 255 12.56 -23.87 -28.52
N ASP A 256 13.18 -24.90 -29.08
CA ASP A 256 14.56 -25.20 -28.72
C ASP A 256 15.36 -23.92 -28.97
N LYS A 257 15.66 -23.17 -27.94
CA LYS A 257 16.13 -21.77 -27.94
C LYS A 257 17.32 -21.47 -28.87
N TRP A 258 17.84 -22.45 -29.60
CA TRP A 258 19.21 -22.39 -30.08
C TRP A 258 19.46 -23.09 -31.40
N ARG A 259 18.48 -23.23 -32.27
CA ARG A 259 18.71 -23.73 -33.65
C ARG A 259 18.56 -22.59 -34.65
N CYS A 260 19.57 -22.38 -35.46
CA CYS A 260 19.42 -21.65 -36.70
C CYS A 260 18.71 -22.55 -37.72
N TYR A 261 17.55 -22.10 -38.21
CA TYR A 261 16.74 -22.87 -39.18
C TYR A 261 17.19 -22.70 -40.63
N GLN A 262 18.20 -21.90 -40.90
CA GLN A 262 18.70 -21.74 -42.26
C GLN A 262 19.47 -22.99 -42.69
N VAL A 263 19.02 -23.57 -43.81
CA VAL A 263 19.68 -24.74 -44.41
C VAL A 263 21.15 -24.41 -44.68
N GLY A 264 22.06 -25.23 -44.14
CA GLY A 264 23.50 -25.04 -44.27
C GLY A 264 24.19 -24.23 -43.17
N CYS A 265 23.42 -23.60 -42.24
CA CYS A 265 24.01 -22.93 -41.07
C CYS A 265 24.22 -23.94 -39.92
N GLY A 266 25.40 -24.49 -39.79
CA GLY A 266 25.74 -25.46 -38.72
C GLY A 266 25.84 -24.90 -37.32
N TRP A 267 25.30 -23.71 -37.05
CA TRP A 267 25.42 -23.05 -35.76
C TRP A 267 24.60 -23.76 -34.68
N LYS A 268 25.25 -24.11 -33.58
CA LYS A 268 24.64 -24.69 -32.37
C LYS A 268 25.17 -23.92 -31.16
N HIS A 269 24.27 -23.55 -30.25
CA HIS A 269 24.69 -22.98 -28.97
C HIS A 269 25.47 -24.00 -28.14
N ARG A 270 26.64 -23.60 -27.63
CA ARG A 270 27.41 -24.37 -26.65
C ARG A 270 27.24 -23.77 -25.28
N LYS A 271 26.92 -24.63 -24.29
CA LYS A 271 26.75 -24.22 -22.87
C LYS A 271 28.05 -23.55 -22.39
N GLY A 272 27.95 -22.32 -21.85
CA GLY A 272 29.10 -21.57 -21.30
C GLY A 272 29.76 -20.55 -22.25
N ILE A 273 29.33 -20.45 -23.52
CA ILE A 273 29.86 -19.43 -24.45
C ILE A 273 28.89 -18.24 -24.53
N PRO A 274 29.38 -16.97 -24.44
CA PRO A 274 28.53 -15.81 -24.60
C PRO A 274 27.76 -15.83 -25.91
N TYR A 275 26.48 -15.47 -25.86
CA TYR A 275 25.58 -15.44 -26.99
C TYR A 275 26.07 -14.52 -28.11
N LYS A 276 26.37 -15.05 -29.28
CA LYS A 276 26.45 -14.32 -30.56
C LYS A 276 25.41 -14.94 -31.48
N PRO A 277 24.31 -14.24 -31.83
CA PRO A 277 23.36 -14.76 -32.80
C PRO A 277 24.06 -14.91 -34.15
N CYS A 278 23.72 -15.98 -34.91
CA CYS A 278 24.18 -16.06 -36.30
C CYS A 278 23.48 -14.95 -37.11
N SER A 279 24.15 -14.39 -38.11
CA SER A 279 23.65 -13.33 -38.98
C SER A 279 22.35 -13.66 -39.74
N HIS A 280 21.90 -14.90 -39.69
CA HIS A 280 20.74 -15.41 -40.41
C HIS A 280 19.44 -15.42 -39.60
N VAL A 281 19.47 -15.08 -38.31
CA VAL A 281 18.24 -14.95 -37.50
C VAL A 281 17.62 -13.58 -37.77
N GLN A 282 16.87 -13.48 -38.85
CA GLN A 282 16.20 -12.24 -39.24
C GLN A 282 14.82 -12.06 -38.62
N GLU A 283 14.18 -13.08 -38.08
CA GLU A 283 12.92 -12.95 -37.38
C GLU A 283 13.15 -13.00 -35.88
N LYS A 284 12.89 -11.88 -35.20
CA LYS A 284 12.54 -11.91 -33.78
C LYS A 284 11.23 -12.66 -33.66
N ILE A 285 11.30 -13.98 -33.50
CA ILE A 285 10.14 -14.77 -33.11
C ILE A 285 9.57 -14.11 -31.86
N ASN A 286 8.29 -13.83 -31.89
CA ASN A 286 7.61 -13.20 -30.78
C ASN A 286 7.75 -14.10 -29.55
N ASN A 287 8.78 -13.87 -28.73
CA ASN A 287 9.06 -14.66 -27.54
C ASN A 287 7.89 -14.66 -26.54
N LYS A 288 6.88 -13.76 -26.72
CA LYS A 288 5.70 -13.69 -25.87
C LYS A 288 4.80 -14.92 -26.03
N GLU A 289 4.70 -15.50 -27.23
CA GLU A 289 3.83 -16.65 -27.54
C GLU A 289 4.48 -18.01 -27.21
N THR A 290 5.75 -18.04 -26.86
CA THR A 290 6.48 -19.29 -26.60
C THR A 290 5.89 -20.00 -25.37
N LYS A 291 5.63 -21.31 -25.49
CA LYS A 291 5.21 -22.20 -24.41
C LYS A 291 6.34 -22.37 -23.39
N VAL A 292 6.08 -21.99 -22.14
CA VAL A 292 7.03 -22.10 -21.01
C VAL A 292 6.42 -22.83 -19.83
N ARG A 293 7.29 -23.38 -18.97
CA ARG A 293 6.92 -24.02 -17.71
C ARG A 293 6.85 -22.94 -16.65
N ASP A 294 5.65 -22.62 -16.18
CA ASP A 294 5.47 -21.72 -15.07
C ASP A 294 5.53 -22.47 -13.72
N HIS A 295 6.17 -21.88 -12.73
CA HIS A 295 6.33 -22.48 -11.40
C HIS A 295 6.39 -21.43 -10.29
N CYS A 296 6.10 -21.86 -9.07
CA CYS A 296 6.24 -21.03 -7.89
C CYS A 296 7.70 -20.84 -7.52
N HIS A 297 8.21 -19.62 -7.56
CA HIS A 297 9.60 -19.31 -7.20
C HIS A 297 9.91 -19.49 -5.71
N ILE A 298 8.88 -19.63 -4.85
CA ILE A 298 9.03 -19.88 -3.41
C ILE A 298 9.14 -21.37 -3.09
N THR A 299 8.39 -22.21 -3.81
CA THR A 299 8.30 -23.65 -3.53
C THR A 299 8.90 -24.54 -4.62
N GLY A 300 9.17 -24.01 -5.80
CA GLY A 300 9.58 -24.78 -6.97
C GLY A 300 8.43 -25.52 -7.68
N LYS A 301 7.22 -25.56 -7.09
CA LYS A 301 6.09 -26.34 -7.60
C LYS A 301 5.63 -25.84 -8.98
N PHE A 302 5.50 -26.76 -9.95
CA PHE A 302 4.91 -26.48 -11.26
C PHE A 302 3.48 -25.99 -11.14
N ARG A 303 3.08 -24.98 -11.91
CA ARG A 303 1.75 -24.39 -11.92
C ARG A 303 0.99 -24.68 -13.21
N GLY A 304 1.69 -24.72 -14.34
CA GLY A 304 1.06 -24.98 -15.62
C GLY A 304 1.91 -24.55 -16.83
N ALA A 305 1.42 -24.89 -18.01
CA ALA A 305 1.97 -24.38 -19.26
C ALA A 305 1.47 -22.96 -19.51
N ALA A 306 2.35 -22.04 -19.83
CA ALA A 306 2.01 -20.64 -20.03
C ALA A 306 2.65 -20.07 -21.30
N HIS A 307 2.07 -18.97 -21.84
CA HIS A 307 2.82 -18.11 -22.74
C HIS A 307 3.96 -17.45 -21.97
N ASN A 308 5.12 -17.29 -22.58
CA ASN A 308 6.23 -16.58 -21.95
C ASN A 308 5.86 -15.14 -21.56
N GLY A 309 5.07 -14.44 -22.38
CA GLY A 309 4.58 -13.10 -22.06
C GLY A 309 3.70 -13.06 -20.81
N CYS A 310 2.82 -14.04 -20.63
CA CYS A 310 1.99 -14.17 -19.43
C CYS A 310 2.84 -14.52 -18.18
N ASN A 311 3.76 -15.48 -18.33
CA ASN A 311 4.67 -15.88 -17.26
C ASN A 311 5.54 -14.71 -16.75
N LEU A 312 6.00 -13.84 -17.65
CA LEU A 312 6.79 -12.66 -17.28
C LEU A 312 6.00 -11.63 -16.46
N LYS A 313 4.68 -11.58 -16.59
CA LYS A 313 3.80 -10.72 -15.76
C LYS A 313 3.71 -11.21 -14.31
N LEU A 314 3.92 -12.51 -14.05
CA LEU A 314 3.80 -13.14 -12.73
C LEU A 314 5.11 -13.15 -11.94
N GLN A 315 6.14 -12.43 -12.36
CA GLN A 315 7.44 -12.45 -11.69
C GLN A 315 7.40 -11.82 -10.30
N ILE A 316 7.95 -12.56 -9.34
CA ILE A 316 8.28 -12.06 -8.01
C ILE A 316 9.66 -11.39 -8.09
N LYS A 317 9.76 -10.13 -7.66
CA LYS A 317 11.00 -9.35 -7.72
C LYS A 317 11.31 -8.72 -6.37
N ALA A 318 12.51 -8.98 -5.85
CA ALA A 318 13.01 -8.29 -4.66
C ALA A 318 13.01 -6.76 -4.88
N GLY A 319 12.64 -6.00 -3.88
CA GLY A 319 12.55 -4.55 -3.93
C GLY A 319 11.30 -3.99 -4.66
N ILE A 320 10.53 -4.83 -5.38
CA ILE A 320 9.38 -4.38 -6.19
C ILE A 320 8.08 -5.03 -5.77
N THR A 321 8.08 -6.36 -5.56
CA THR A 321 6.86 -7.10 -5.21
C THR A 321 6.30 -6.60 -3.89
N LYS A 322 5.07 -6.10 -3.90
CA LYS A 322 4.41 -5.56 -2.70
C LYS A 322 4.15 -6.65 -1.67
N ILE A 323 4.36 -6.31 -0.42
CA ILE A 323 4.14 -7.15 0.77
C ILE A 323 2.93 -6.57 1.51
N PRO A 324 1.77 -7.24 1.46
CA PRO A 324 0.59 -6.80 2.20
C PRO A 324 0.81 -6.93 3.71
N ILE A 325 0.41 -5.89 4.44
CA ILE A 325 0.28 -5.89 5.91
C ILE A 325 -1.20 -5.67 6.21
N VAL A 326 -1.84 -6.69 6.76
CA VAL A 326 -3.29 -6.73 6.95
C VAL A 326 -3.61 -6.43 8.40
N PHE A 327 -4.48 -5.44 8.61
CA PHE A 327 -5.11 -5.12 9.89
C PHE A 327 -6.61 -5.37 9.80
N HIS A 328 -7.28 -5.35 10.95
CA HIS A 328 -8.73 -5.35 11.01
C HIS A 328 -9.25 -4.03 11.55
N ASN A 329 -9.98 -3.26 10.74
CA ASN A 329 -10.42 -1.88 11.02
C ASN A 329 -9.28 -0.84 10.98
N LEU A 330 -8.26 -1.08 10.15
CA LEU A 330 -7.14 -0.16 9.93
C LEU A 330 -7.59 1.31 9.76
N ARG A 331 -8.59 1.53 8.91
CA ARG A 331 -9.10 2.88 8.61
C ARG A 331 -9.75 3.59 9.78
N GLY A 332 -10.23 2.84 10.79
CA GLY A 332 -10.95 3.39 11.94
C GLY A 332 -10.07 3.69 13.14
N TYR A 333 -8.87 3.08 13.19
CA TYR A 333 -7.99 3.16 14.35
C TYR A 333 -6.51 3.17 13.97
N ASP A 334 -5.90 2.02 13.63
CA ASP A 334 -4.45 1.87 13.45
C ASP A 334 -3.87 2.73 12.33
N GLY A 335 -4.67 3.01 11.31
CA GLY A 335 -4.26 3.85 10.19
C GLY A 335 -3.87 5.26 10.58
N HIS A 336 -4.45 5.81 11.64
CA HIS A 336 -4.09 7.14 12.15
C HIS A 336 -2.72 7.10 12.85
N LEU A 337 -2.47 6.06 13.63
CA LEU A 337 -1.20 5.85 14.34
C LEU A 337 -0.06 5.71 13.33
N LEU A 338 -0.27 4.86 12.32
CA LEU A 338 0.69 4.63 11.24
C LEU A 338 0.95 5.89 10.40
N ALA A 339 -0.10 6.62 10.02
CA ALA A 339 0.03 7.82 9.19
C ALA A 339 0.86 8.93 9.86
N GLN A 340 0.75 9.06 11.19
CA GLN A 340 1.56 10.00 11.95
C GLN A 340 3.03 9.57 12.03
N ALA A 341 3.30 8.30 12.27
CA ALA A 341 4.65 7.79 12.47
C ALA A 341 5.45 7.59 11.17
N ILE A 342 4.80 7.26 10.04
CA ILE A 342 5.48 6.97 8.76
C ILE A 342 6.32 8.17 8.29
N GLY A 343 5.83 9.40 8.50
CA GLY A 343 6.53 10.62 8.07
C GLY A 343 7.81 10.91 8.85
N ASP A 344 7.85 10.49 10.11
CA ASP A 344 8.93 10.80 11.04
C ASP A 344 9.91 9.62 11.21
N ASN A 345 9.58 8.43 10.73
CA ASN A 345 10.39 7.23 10.91
C ASN A 345 11.62 7.22 9.99
N GLU A 346 12.82 7.26 10.58
CA GLU A 346 14.10 7.32 9.86
C GLU A 346 14.30 6.16 8.88
N ALA A 347 13.84 4.95 9.20
CA ALA A 347 14.00 3.77 8.35
C ALA A 347 13.15 3.83 7.07
N LEU A 348 12.18 4.75 6.99
CA LEU A 348 11.24 4.90 5.89
C LEU A 348 11.35 6.24 5.16
N MET A 349 12.21 7.17 5.61
CA MET A 349 12.33 8.55 5.09
C MET A 349 12.51 8.64 3.57
N ASP A 350 13.28 7.72 2.97
CA ASP A 350 13.54 7.70 1.52
C ASP A 350 12.53 6.87 0.73
N SER A 351 11.51 6.33 1.40
CA SER A 351 10.53 5.45 0.77
C SER A 351 9.44 6.26 0.08
N HIS A 352 9.05 5.83 -1.13
CA HIS A 352 7.91 6.40 -1.82
C HIS A 352 6.62 6.04 -1.10
N ILE A 353 5.88 7.04 -0.62
CA ILE A 353 4.59 6.87 0.05
C ILE A 353 3.47 6.98 -0.99
N THR A 354 2.55 6.04 -0.96
CA THR A 354 1.30 6.05 -1.73
C THR A 354 0.12 5.96 -0.76
N CYS A 355 -0.93 6.72 -1.04
CA CYS A 355 -2.12 6.71 -0.21
C CYS A 355 -3.36 6.69 -1.09
N ILE A 356 -4.33 5.84 -0.74
CA ILE A 356 -5.67 5.83 -1.33
C ILE A 356 -6.62 6.35 -0.26
N PRO A 357 -7.00 7.64 -0.30
CA PRO A 357 -7.91 8.20 0.69
C PRO A 357 -9.36 7.78 0.40
N ASN A 358 -10.12 7.50 1.44
CA ASN A 358 -11.57 7.40 1.38
C ASN A 358 -12.21 8.78 1.66
N ASN A 359 -11.65 9.51 2.63
CA ASN A 359 -11.98 10.90 2.93
C ASN A 359 -10.75 11.56 3.60
N LYS A 360 -10.89 12.78 4.15
CA LYS A 360 -9.79 13.51 4.80
C LYS A 360 -9.19 12.79 6.02
N GLU A 361 -9.95 11.92 6.65
CA GLU A 361 -9.59 11.26 7.90
C GLU A 361 -9.33 9.76 7.75
N LYS A 362 -9.78 9.12 6.66
CA LYS A 362 -9.76 7.66 6.49
C LYS A 362 -9.09 7.25 5.20
N TYR A 363 -8.21 6.27 5.30
CA TYR A 363 -7.45 5.74 4.18
C TYR A 363 -7.87 4.30 3.88
N LEU A 364 -8.14 3.99 2.61
CA LEU A 364 -8.37 2.62 2.16
C LEU A 364 -7.09 1.79 2.21
N SER A 365 -5.99 2.43 1.87
CA SER A 365 -4.68 1.81 1.89
C SER A 365 -3.58 2.86 1.97
N VAL A 366 -2.50 2.51 2.65
CA VAL A 366 -1.26 3.26 2.68
C VAL A 366 -0.14 2.33 2.21
N GLY A 367 0.71 2.81 1.31
CA GLY A 367 1.88 2.07 0.85
C GLY A 367 3.16 2.84 1.14
N VAL A 368 4.18 2.15 1.64
CA VAL A 368 5.50 2.72 1.89
C VAL A 368 6.55 1.80 1.26
N GLY A 369 7.10 2.21 0.13
CA GLY A 369 7.97 1.35 -0.66
C GLY A 369 7.27 0.05 -1.06
N GLN A 370 7.77 -1.11 -0.61
CA GLN A 370 7.16 -2.42 -0.85
C GLN A 370 6.02 -2.77 0.13
N LEU A 371 5.98 -2.13 1.30
CA LEU A 371 4.98 -2.41 2.33
C LEU A 371 3.63 -1.81 1.91
N GLN A 372 2.55 -2.59 2.02
CA GLN A 372 1.21 -2.19 1.61
C GLN A 372 0.23 -2.50 2.72
N PHE A 373 -0.19 -1.48 3.45
CA PHE A 373 -1.16 -1.60 4.53
C PHE A 373 -2.58 -1.68 3.95
N ILE A 374 -3.32 -2.72 4.32
CA ILE A 374 -4.70 -2.96 3.87
C ILE A 374 -5.60 -3.34 5.04
N ASP A 375 -6.88 -3.07 4.89
CA ASP A 375 -7.90 -3.26 5.92
C ASP A 375 -8.82 -4.45 5.57
N SER A 376 -8.76 -5.54 6.35
CA SER A 376 -9.60 -6.72 6.15
C SER A 376 -11.10 -6.41 6.31
N LEU A 377 -11.47 -5.37 7.08
CA LEU A 377 -12.85 -4.92 7.22
C LEU A 377 -13.46 -4.44 5.89
N GLN A 378 -12.62 -4.00 4.93
CA GLN A 378 -13.08 -3.59 3.60
C GLN A 378 -13.54 -4.78 2.73
N PHE A 379 -13.18 -6.00 3.11
CA PHE A 379 -13.58 -7.24 2.44
C PHE A 379 -14.69 -7.96 3.21
N MET A 380 -14.60 -7.95 4.53
CA MET A 380 -15.50 -8.67 5.44
C MET A 380 -16.02 -7.68 6.49
N ASN A 381 -17.10 -6.98 6.18
CA ASN A 381 -17.65 -5.91 7.02
C ASN A 381 -18.37 -6.47 8.28
N SER A 382 -17.59 -7.06 9.17
CA SER A 382 -18.05 -7.62 10.46
C SER A 382 -16.91 -7.60 11.46
N SER A 383 -17.21 -7.66 12.76
CA SER A 383 -16.17 -7.75 13.81
C SER A 383 -15.37 -9.04 13.71
N LEU A 384 -14.11 -9.01 14.12
CA LEU A 384 -13.24 -10.19 14.16
C LEU A 384 -13.85 -11.32 14.98
N ASP A 385 -14.49 -11.02 16.11
CA ASP A 385 -15.23 -12.00 16.94
C ASP A 385 -16.34 -12.74 16.16
N LYS A 386 -17.11 -12.03 15.34
CA LYS A 386 -18.15 -12.67 14.51
C LYS A 386 -17.55 -13.48 13.38
N LEU A 387 -16.46 -13.02 12.80
CA LEU A 387 -15.78 -13.72 11.70
C LEU A 387 -15.10 -14.99 12.19
N SER A 388 -14.44 -14.95 13.35
CA SER A 388 -13.77 -16.12 13.94
C SER A 388 -14.75 -17.24 14.31
N LYS A 389 -15.96 -16.90 14.77
CA LYS A 389 -17.03 -17.88 15.08
C LYS A 389 -17.53 -18.66 13.86
N ASN A 390 -17.29 -18.16 12.64
CA ASN A 390 -17.62 -18.87 11.41
C ASN A 390 -16.54 -19.87 10.97
N LEU A 391 -15.36 -19.85 11.60
CA LEU A 391 -14.28 -20.79 11.30
C LEU A 391 -14.55 -22.14 11.97
N GLN A 392 -14.22 -23.21 11.26
CA GLN A 392 -14.12 -24.55 11.84
C GLN A 392 -12.74 -24.74 12.47
N GLN A 393 -12.59 -25.70 13.37
CA GLN A 393 -11.27 -26.00 13.98
C GLN A 393 -10.18 -26.28 12.94
N VAL A 394 -10.54 -26.92 11.81
CA VAL A 394 -9.60 -27.18 10.69
C VAL A 394 -9.11 -25.90 10.01
N ASP A 395 -9.80 -24.80 10.15
CA ASP A 395 -9.44 -23.50 9.57
C ASP A 395 -8.48 -22.71 10.49
N LEU A 396 -8.45 -23.04 11.79
CA LEU A 396 -7.60 -22.38 12.80
C LEU A 396 -6.15 -22.93 12.77
N LYS A 397 -5.51 -22.83 11.63
CA LYS A 397 -4.16 -23.41 11.39
C LYS A 397 -3.05 -22.65 12.10
N ILE A 398 -3.22 -21.34 12.21
CA ILE A 398 -2.22 -20.43 12.78
C ILE A 398 -2.46 -20.29 14.28
N THR A 399 -3.69 -20.00 14.68
CA THR A 399 -4.10 -19.92 16.08
C THR A 399 -3.89 -21.27 16.81
N GLY A 400 -4.20 -22.38 16.15
CA GLY A 400 -4.04 -23.73 16.70
C GLY A 400 -2.63 -24.32 16.64
N SER A 401 -1.66 -23.59 16.08
CA SER A 401 -0.28 -24.08 15.99
C SER A 401 0.31 -24.31 17.37
N ASN A 402 0.77 -25.55 17.64
CA ASN A 402 1.33 -25.97 18.92
C ASN A 402 0.39 -25.79 20.12
N ARG A 403 -0.94 -25.92 19.93
CA ARG A 403 -1.96 -25.80 20.97
C ARG A 403 -2.69 -27.11 21.19
N THR A 404 -3.13 -27.33 22.42
CA THR A 404 -4.06 -28.40 22.75
C THR A 404 -5.48 -28.06 22.24
N VAL A 405 -6.36 -29.06 22.20
CA VAL A 405 -7.77 -28.84 21.81
C VAL A 405 -8.46 -27.89 22.79
N GLU A 406 -8.22 -28.06 24.08
CA GLU A 406 -8.76 -27.22 25.15
C GLU A 406 -8.31 -25.75 25.02
N GLU A 407 -7.00 -25.50 24.80
CA GLU A 407 -6.47 -24.18 24.55
C GLU A 407 -7.10 -23.54 23.30
N LEU A 408 -7.26 -24.32 22.23
CA LEU A 408 -7.82 -23.82 20.97
C LEU A 408 -9.28 -23.42 21.10
N GLU A 409 -10.09 -24.19 21.84
CA GLU A 409 -11.50 -23.87 22.12
C GLU A 409 -11.65 -22.53 22.85
N LEU A 410 -10.73 -22.23 23.77
CA LEU A 410 -10.69 -20.94 24.47
C LEU A 410 -10.31 -19.77 23.55
N LEU A 411 -9.44 -20.00 22.56
CA LEU A 411 -8.94 -18.96 21.65
C LEU A 411 -9.78 -18.79 20.38
N GLN A 412 -10.80 -19.62 20.13
CA GLN A 412 -11.66 -19.56 18.93
C GLN A 412 -12.61 -18.34 18.93
N ARG A 413 -12.46 -17.43 19.83
CA ARG A 413 -13.21 -16.17 19.93
C ARG A 413 -12.28 -15.03 20.29
N LYS A 414 -12.70 -13.81 19.97
CA LYS A 414 -11.99 -12.64 20.47
C LYS A 414 -11.92 -12.68 22.00
N GLY A 415 -10.75 -12.44 22.55
CA GLY A 415 -10.51 -12.39 23.98
C GLY A 415 -11.32 -11.29 24.66
N VAL A 416 -11.49 -11.40 25.97
CA VAL A 416 -12.13 -10.40 26.83
C VAL A 416 -11.04 -9.52 27.43
N TYR A 417 -11.07 -8.21 27.17
CA TYR A 417 -9.99 -7.32 27.56
C TYR A 417 -10.50 -6.04 28.24
N PRO A 418 -9.90 -5.62 29.37
CA PRO A 418 -10.35 -4.45 30.12
C PRO A 418 -9.73 -3.16 29.60
N TYR A 419 -10.12 -2.72 28.38
CA TYR A 419 -9.51 -1.60 27.65
C TYR A 419 -9.41 -0.30 28.46
N GLU A 420 -10.43 0.03 29.26
CA GLU A 420 -10.47 1.27 30.02
C GLU A 420 -9.66 1.22 31.31
N TYR A 421 -9.37 0.03 31.78
CA TYR A 421 -8.57 -0.21 32.98
C TYR A 421 -7.07 -0.12 32.71
N ILE A 422 -6.65 -0.49 31.49
CA ILE A 422 -5.26 -0.44 31.09
C ILE A 422 -4.91 0.99 30.68
N ASP A 423 -4.59 1.81 31.66
CA ASP A 423 -4.30 3.25 31.55
C ASP A 423 -2.83 3.61 31.73
N SER A 424 -2.01 2.67 32.19
CA SER A 424 -0.59 2.85 32.40
C SER A 424 0.19 1.53 32.29
N TYR A 425 1.52 1.60 32.16
CA TYR A 425 2.39 0.42 32.11
C TYR A 425 2.44 -0.35 33.43
N GLU A 426 2.20 0.30 34.55
CA GLU A 426 2.15 -0.33 35.89
C GLU A 426 1.02 -1.38 35.97
N ARG A 427 -0.09 -1.20 35.23
CA ARG A 427 -1.17 -2.18 35.17
C ARG A 427 -0.72 -3.54 34.68
N PHE A 428 0.27 -3.58 33.80
CA PHE A 428 0.81 -4.84 33.28
C PHE A 428 1.55 -5.67 34.35
N LEU A 429 1.94 -5.06 35.46
CA LEU A 429 2.63 -5.74 36.57
C LEU A 429 1.65 -6.38 37.58
N GLU A 430 0.35 -6.09 37.46
CA GLU A 430 -0.65 -6.64 38.38
C GLU A 430 -0.74 -8.17 38.29
N PRO A 431 -0.68 -8.90 39.44
CA PRO A 431 -0.53 -10.35 39.43
C PRO A 431 -1.86 -11.11 39.29
N GLN A 432 -2.94 -10.43 38.97
CA GLN A 432 -4.30 -11.00 38.85
C GLN A 432 -5.16 -10.19 37.89
N LEU A 433 -6.20 -10.82 37.35
CA LEU A 433 -7.23 -10.10 36.59
C LEU A 433 -7.94 -9.07 37.49
N PRO A 434 -8.23 -7.86 36.95
CA PRO A 434 -9.02 -6.90 37.68
C PRO A 434 -10.47 -7.40 37.85
N PRO A 435 -11.22 -6.83 38.82
CA PRO A 435 -12.62 -7.24 39.04
C PRO A 435 -13.49 -6.93 37.81
N ILE A 436 -14.65 -7.60 37.71
CA ILE A 436 -15.54 -7.52 36.54
C ILE A 436 -15.96 -6.09 36.18
N GLU A 437 -16.05 -5.21 37.17
CA GLU A 437 -16.40 -3.79 36.97
C GLU A 437 -15.35 -3.04 36.15
N ALA A 438 -14.09 -3.46 36.19
CA ALA A 438 -12.99 -2.87 35.42
C ALA A 438 -13.10 -3.12 33.91
N PHE A 439 -13.93 -4.07 33.50
CA PHE A 439 -14.23 -4.34 32.10
C PHE A 439 -15.36 -3.51 31.52
N TYR A 440 -15.87 -2.53 32.28
CA TYR A 440 -16.91 -1.62 31.79
C TYR A 440 -16.38 -0.75 30.64
N SER A 441 -17.10 -0.74 29.53
CA SER A 441 -16.77 0.12 28.38
C SER A 441 -17.56 1.43 28.44
N LYS A 442 -16.88 2.55 28.59
CA LYS A 442 -17.46 3.90 28.49
C LYS A 442 -17.97 4.21 27.08
N LEU A 443 -17.34 3.63 26.06
CA LEU A 443 -17.70 3.83 24.67
C LEU A 443 -19.08 3.21 24.34
N SER A 444 -19.28 1.94 24.68
CA SER A 444 -20.55 1.23 24.46
C SER A 444 -21.54 1.41 25.62
N ARG A 445 -21.09 1.91 26.77
CA ARG A 445 -21.84 2.02 28.04
C ARG A 445 -22.38 0.65 28.51
N THR A 446 -21.60 -0.37 28.34
CA THR A 446 -21.94 -1.76 28.71
C THR A 446 -20.86 -2.38 29.56
N SER A 447 -21.27 -3.26 30.49
CA SER A 447 -20.39 -4.18 31.18
C SER A 447 -20.29 -5.48 30.39
N ILE A 448 -19.27 -6.29 30.67
CA ILE A 448 -19.20 -7.66 30.18
C ILE A 448 -20.18 -8.55 30.96
N SER A 449 -20.53 -9.70 30.41
CA SER A 449 -21.35 -10.71 31.12
C SER A 449 -20.49 -11.49 32.11
N ASP A 450 -21.16 -12.11 33.12
CA ASP A 450 -20.49 -13.03 34.04
C ASP A 450 -19.83 -14.20 33.29
N ALA A 451 -20.44 -14.66 32.20
CA ALA A 451 -19.87 -15.72 31.34
C ALA A 451 -18.60 -15.27 30.63
N ASP A 452 -18.51 -13.99 30.17
CA ASP A 452 -17.30 -13.44 29.57
C ASP A 452 -16.20 -13.28 30.63
N TYR A 453 -16.55 -12.85 31.84
CA TYR A 453 -15.57 -12.74 32.92
C TYR A 453 -15.03 -14.10 33.34
N ALA A 454 -15.92 -15.09 33.49
CA ALA A 454 -15.52 -16.48 33.76
C ALA A 454 -14.61 -17.04 32.63
N HIS A 455 -14.89 -16.70 31.38
CA HIS A 455 -14.01 -17.03 30.27
C HIS A 455 -12.63 -16.37 30.40
N ALA A 456 -12.56 -15.09 30.77
CA ALA A 456 -11.29 -14.40 30.99
C ALA A 456 -10.46 -15.07 32.11
N GLN A 457 -11.12 -15.48 33.20
CA GLN A 457 -10.49 -16.22 34.31
C GLN A 457 -9.96 -17.59 33.85
N ASN A 458 -10.77 -18.33 33.07
CA ASN A 458 -10.34 -19.61 32.53
C ASN A 458 -9.15 -19.48 31.57
N VAL A 459 -9.14 -18.45 30.72
CA VAL A 459 -7.99 -18.16 29.85
C VAL A 459 -6.76 -17.83 30.70
N TRP A 460 -6.89 -17.03 31.75
CA TRP A 460 -5.79 -16.71 32.66
C TRP A 460 -5.17 -17.98 33.27
N ASP A 461 -6.02 -18.87 33.78
CA ASP A 461 -5.60 -20.10 34.47
C ASP A 461 -4.98 -21.13 33.49
N VAL A 462 -5.63 -21.41 32.37
CA VAL A 462 -5.16 -22.41 31.37
C VAL A 462 -3.83 -21.98 30.75
N PHE A 463 -3.66 -20.70 30.48
CA PHE A 463 -2.41 -20.18 29.91
C PHE A 463 -1.38 -19.78 30.97
N ASN A 464 -1.69 -20.00 32.26
CA ASN A 464 -0.80 -19.77 33.39
C ASN A 464 -0.21 -18.34 33.39
N CYS A 465 -1.06 -17.32 33.15
CA CYS A 465 -0.65 -15.94 33.19
C CYS A 465 -0.21 -15.54 34.59
N GLN A 466 0.95 -14.93 34.73
CA GLN A 466 1.51 -14.52 36.03
C GLN A 466 1.17 -13.06 36.37
N ASN A 467 0.86 -12.27 35.36
CA ASN A 467 0.54 -10.85 35.48
C ASN A 467 -0.32 -10.38 34.29
N MET A 468 -0.87 -9.18 34.38
CA MET A 468 -1.69 -8.59 33.31
C MET A 468 -0.92 -8.40 32.01
N GLY A 469 0.40 -8.30 32.06
CA GLY A 469 1.23 -8.26 30.85
C GLY A 469 1.19 -9.57 30.07
N ASP A 470 1.27 -10.72 30.74
CA ASP A 470 1.15 -12.03 30.10
C ASP A 470 -0.22 -12.20 29.45
N TYR A 471 -1.28 -11.75 30.15
CA TYR A 471 -2.64 -11.76 29.64
C TYR A 471 -2.81 -10.85 28.43
N HIS A 472 -2.22 -9.64 28.45
CA HIS A 472 -2.18 -8.70 27.33
C HIS A 472 -1.47 -9.31 26.11
N ASP A 473 -0.30 -9.89 26.30
CA ASP A 473 0.49 -10.48 25.23
C ASP A 473 -0.25 -11.67 24.58
N LEU A 474 -0.92 -12.49 25.41
CA LEU A 474 -1.77 -13.57 24.92
C LEU A 474 -2.98 -13.05 24.14
N TYR A 475 -3.64 -12.01 24.66
CA TYR A 475 -4.77 -11.36 24.00
C TYR A 475 -4.36 -10.86 22.61
N LEU A 476 -3.30 -10.07 22.52
CA LEU A 476 -2.78 -9.51 21.26
C LEU A 476 -2.32 -10.60 20.29
N LYS A 477 -1.66 -11.64 20.79
CA LYS A 477 -1.27 -12.82 20.00
C LYS A 477 -2.48 -13.51 19.41
N THR A 478 -3.56 -13.65 20.18
CA THR A 478 -4.80 -14.29 19.74
C THR A 478 -5.49 -13.47 18.65
N ASP A 479 -5.61 -12.16 18.82
CA ASP A 479 -6.24 -11.27 17.83
C ASP A 479 -5.51 -11.34 16.48
N VAL A 480 -4.18 -11.28 16.48
CA VAL A 480 -3.35 -11.37 15.26
C VAL A 480 -3.48 -12.74 14.57
N THR A 481 -3.46 -13.84 15.34
CA THR A 481 -3.55 -15.18 14.75
C THR A 481 -4.95 -15.50 14.24
N LEU A 482 -5.99 -15.06 14.94
CA LEU A 482 -7.39 -15.15 14.47
C LEU A 482 -7.60 -14.32 13.20
N LEU A 483 -7.06 -13.09 13.14
CA LEU A 483 -7.10 -12.29 11.94
C LEU A 483 -6.46 -13.02 10.77
N ALA A 484 -5.30 -13.65 11.00
CA ALA A 484 -4.61 -14.42 9.99
C ALA A 484 -5.46 -15.60 9.49
N ASP A 485 -6.03 -16.42 10.40
CA ASP A 485 -6.87 -17.56 10.02
C ASP A 485 -8.14 -17.11 9.27
N VAL A 486 -8.80 -16.04 9.73
CA VAL A 486 -9.99 -15.47 9.07
C VAL A 486 -9.68 -15.02 7.65
N PHE A 487 -8.61 -14.26 7.48
CA PHE A 487 -8.28 -13.72 6.16
C PHE A 487 -7.70 -14.78 5.22
N GLU A 488 -6.91 -15.74 5.73
CA GLU A 488 -6.43 -16.88 4.93
C GLU A 488 -7.61 -17.76 4.46
N LYS A 489 -8.62 -17.99 5.29
CA LYS A 489 -9.85 -18.67 4.89
C LYS A 489 -10.60 -17.92 3.80
N PHE A 490 -10.69 -16.60 3.92
CA PHE A 490 -11.28 -15.75 2.88
C PHE A 490 -10.48 -15.82 1.57
N ARG A 491 -9.14 -15.83 1.64
CA ARG A 491 -8.26 -16.03 0.47
C ARG A 491 -8.49 -17.39 -0.19
N ASP A 492 -8.57 -18.47 0.61
CA ASP A 492 -8.82 -19.82 0.10
C ASP A 492 -10.17 -19.89 -0.64
N THR A 493 -11.23 -19.33 -0.04
CA THR A 493 -12.56 -19.25 -0.65
C THR A 493 -12.54 -18.46 -1.96
N SER A 494 -11.90 -17.31 -1.97
CA SER A 494 -11.80 -16.45 -3.16
C SER A 494 -10.98 -17.11 -4.27
N MET A 495 -9.88 -17.75 -3.93
CA MET A 495 -9.08 -18.53 -4.87
C MET A 495 -9.84 -19.73 -5.44
N GLN A 496 -10.65 -20.39 -4.63
CA GLN A 496 -11.47 -21.51 -5.09
C GLN A 496 -12.53 -21.07 -6.09
N HIS A 497 -13.27 -20.00 -5.80
CA HIS A 497 -14.43 -19.57 -6.60
C HIS A 497 -14.05 -18.66 -7.77
N TYR A 498 -13.16 -17.69 -7.56
CA TYR A 498 -12.84 -16.65 -8.54
C TYR A 498 -11.43 -16.79 -9.15
N LYS A 499 -10.58 -17.64 -8.57
CA LYS A 499 -9.15 -17.72 -8.92
C LYS A 499 -8.45 -16.35 -8.83
N LEU A 500 -8.84 -15.57 -7.82
CA LEU A 500 -8.27 -14.25 -7.51
C LEU A 500 -7.90 -14.20 -6.03
N ASP A 501 -6.71 -13.65 -5.73
CA ASP A 501 -6.27 -13.49 -4.34
C ASP A 501 -6.66 -12.11 -3.81
N PRO A 502 -7.51 -12.02 -2.76
CA PRO A 502 -7.91 -10.76 -2.12
C PRO A 502 -6.74 -9.87 -1.71
N ALA A 503 -5.60 -10.44 -1.37
CA ALA A 503 -4.41 -9.69 -0.94
C ALA A 503 -3.78 -8.80 -2.03
N HIS A 504 -4.29 -8.83 -3.26
CA HIS A 504 -3.94 -7.89 -4.32
C HIS A 504 -4.84 -6.65 -4.37
N TYR A 505 -5.91 -6.63 -3.59
CA TYR A 505 -6.94 -5.59 -3.63
C TYR A 505 -6.96 -4.78 -2.35
N TYR A 506 -7.71 -3.68 -2.37
CA TYR A 506 -7.90 -2.80 -1.22
C TYR A 506 -9.30 -2.92 -0.61
N SER A 507 -10.22 -3.54 -1.35
CA SER A 507 -11.62 -3.71 -0.92
C SER A 507 -12.35 -4.75 -1.75
N ALA A 508 -13.47 -5.26 -1.19
CA ALA A 508 -14.34 -6.21 -1.88
C ALA A 508 -14.90 -5.70 -3.22
N PRO A 509 -15.33 -4.43 -3.39
CA PRO A 509 -15.78 -3.93 -4.69
C PRO A 509 -14.73 -4.06 -5.80
N GLY A 510 -13.47 -3.71 -5.53
CA GLY A 510 -12.41 -3.85 -6.53
C GLY A 510 -12.13 -5.29 -6.92
N MET A 511 -12.19 -6.23 -5.94
CA MET A 511 -12.07 -7.66 -6.22
C MET A 511 -13.28 -8.20 -6.99
N SER A 512 -14.50 -7.79 -6.61
CA SER A 512 -15.74 -8.22 -7.27
C SER A 512 -15.81 -7.77 -8.72
N TRP A 513 -15.28 -6.58 -9.03
CA TRP A 513 -15.17 -6.08 -10.39
C TRP A 513 -14.29 -6.97 -11.27
N ASP A 514 -13.08 -7.26 -10.81
CA ASP A 514 -12.19 -8.17 -11.53
C ASP A 514 -12.77 -9.60 -11.62
N ALA A 515 -13.45 -10.07 -10.57
CA ALA A 515 -14.13 -11.36 -10.57
C ALA A 515 -15.27 -11.41 -11.61
N LEU A 516 -16.05 -10.33 -11.74
CA LEU A 516 -17.08 -10.17 -12.76
C LEU A 516 -16.47 -10.28 -14.16
N LEU A 517 -15.51 -9.41 -14.49
CA LEU A 517 -14.88 -9.38 -15.82
C LEU A 517 -14.26 -10.75 -16.17
N LYS A 518 -13.57 -11.37 -15.20
CA LYS A 518 -12.92 -12.67 -15.40
C LYS A 518 -13.93 -13.81 -15.61
N SER A 519 -14.98 -13.87 -14.79
CA SER A 519 -15.94 -14.98 -14.82
C SER A 519 -16.89 -14.90 -16.02
N THR A 520 -17.30 -13.70 -16.40
CA THR A 520 -18.21 -13.50 -17.53
C THR A 520 -17.49 -13.37 -18.87
N LYS A 521 -16.19 -13.01 -18.84
CA LYS A 521 -15.40 -12.68 -20.04
C LYS A 521 -16.06 -11.59 -20.88
N VAL A 522 -16.78 -10.69 -20.23
CA VAL A 522 -17.44 -9.56 -20.89
C VAL A 522 -16.42 -8.53 -21.35
N GLU A 523 -16.60 -8.05 -22.53
CA GLU A 523 -15.91 -6.91 -23.11
C GLU A 523 -16.85 -5.71 -23.00
N LEU A 524 -16.46 -4.69 -22.24
CA LEU A 524 -17.27 -3.50 -22.02
C LEU A 524 -16.72 -2.34 -22.85
N GLU A 525 -17.56 -1.73 -23.64
CA GLU A 525 -17.24 -0.48 -24.31
C GLU A 525 -17.08 0.63 -23.28
N LEU A 526 -16.02 1.42 -23.41
CA LEU A 526 -15.77 2.57 -22.57
C LEU A 526 -16.49 3.80 -23.13
N LEU A 527 -17.05 4.63 -22.25
CA LEU A 527 -17.69 5.87 -22.64
C LEU A 527 -16.65 6.83 -23.23
N THR A 528 -16.83 7.23 -24.48
CA THR A 528 -15.93 8.12 -25.23
C THR A 528 -16.41 9.56 -25.26
N ASP A 529 -17.65 9.82 -24.84
CA ASP A 529 -18.28 11.12 -24.77
C ASP A 529 -18.29 11.64 -23.33
N ILE A 530 -17.68 12.81 -23.10
CA ILE A 530 -17.59 13.43 -21.77
C ILE A 530 -18.96 13.79 -21.20
N ASP A 531 -19.94 14.06 -22.07
CA ASP A 531 -21.30 14.44 -21.63
C ASP A 531 -22.09 13.23 -21.08
N GLN A 532 -21.59 12.00 -21.29
CA GLN A 532 -22.16 10.77 -20.75
C GLN A 532 -21.54 10.36 -19.40
N HIS A 533 -20.47 11.02 -18.98
CA HIS A 533 -19.80 10.82 -17.68
C HIS A 533 -20.38 11.75 -16.62
#